data_0fdedd21212cc725ad52a00d96844810
#
_entry.id   0fdedd21212cc725ad52a00d96844810
#
_cell.length_a   1.000
_cell.length_b   1.000
_cell.length_c   1.000
_cell.angle_alpha   90.00
_cell.angle_beta   90.00
_cell.angle_gamma   90.00
#
_symmetry.space_group_name_H-M   'P 1'
#
loop_
_entity.id
_entity.type
_entity.pdbx_description
1 polymer ?
#
loop_
_entity_poly.entity_id
_entity_poly.type
_entity_poly.pdbx_seq_one_letter_code
_entity_poly.pdbx_strand_id
1 'polypeptide(L)'
;MKLLYIDLFCGAGGTSTGVEKARLENEQCAKVIACVNHDKNAIASHAANHPDALHFTEDIRTLNLSPLVSHLQKCRAEYPEALIVLWASLECTNFSKAKGGQPRDADSRTLAEHLFRYIEAINPDYIQIENVEEFMSWGDLDEYGKPISRDKGKSYLRWLDNVRSYGYKFEHKILNSADYGAYTSRKRFFGIFAKGSLPIVFPEQTHSKKPDQKLKNWKAVRDVLDFDDEGKSIFGRKTPLVDSSLLRIYAGLIKFVAGGKDAFMVKYNSMSKAGKYNAPGVEDPCPVTVSYTHLRAHET
;
A
#
# COMPACT_ATOMS: atom_id res chain seq x y z
N MET A 1 -3.31 26.07 -2.84
CA MET A 1 -3.15 24.73 -2.26
C MET A 1 -4.30 24.49 -1.30
N LYS A 2 -4.93 23.29 -1.30
CA LYS A 2 -6.06 22.95 -0.42
C LYS A 2 -5.69 21.94 0.66
N LEU A 3 -4.72 21.06 0.37
CA LEU A 3 -4.29 20.01 1.29
C LEU A 3 -2.76 19.97 1.39
N LEU A 4 -2.24 19.89 2.61
CA LEU A 4 -0.82 19.68 2.91
C LEU A 4 -0.64 18.32 3.59
N TYR A 5 0.14 17.44 2.98
CA TYR A 5 0.35 16.08 3.45
C TYR A 5 1.69 15.91 4.19
N ILE A 6 1.63 15.20 5.31
CA ILE A 6 2.79 14.62 5.98
C ILE A 6 2.66 13.09 5.81
N ASP A 7 3.63 12.47 5.12
CA ASP A 7 3.59 11.06 4.72
C ASP A 7 4.51 10.22 5.62
N LEU A 8 3.91 9.49 6.55
CA LEU A 8 4.61 8.55 7.42
C LEU A 8 4.70 7.17 6.77
N PHE A 9 5.86 6.54 6.88
CA PHE A 9 6.20 5.29 6.17
C PHE A 9 6.13 5.46 4.65
N CYS A 10 6.59 6.59 4.15
CA CYS A 10 6.42 7.04 2.77
C CYS A 10 7.00 6.09 1.71
N GLY A 11 7.89 5.14 2.09
CA GLY A 11 8.57 4.28 1.13
C GLY A 11 9.28 5.08 0.04
N ALA A 12 9.20 4.64 -1.20
CA ALA A 12 9.78 5.34 -2.36
C ALA A 12 8.86 6.46 -2.94
N GLY A 13 7.77 6.83 -2.26
CA GLY A 13 6.94 7.97 -2.65
C GLY A 13 5.70 7.64 -3.49
N GLY A 14 5.19 6.41 -3.45
CA GLY A 14 3.99 6.04 -4.22
C GLY A 14 2.75 6.86 -3.84
N THR A 15 2.48 7.04 -2.55
CA THR A 15 1.41 7.88 -2.02
C THR A 15 1.67 9.34 -2.37
N SER A 16 2.86 9.84 -2.10
CA SER A 16 3.27 11.22 -2.37
C SER A 16 3.09 11.60 -3.84
N THR A 17 3.46 10.70 -4.77
CA THR A 17 3.20 10.88 -6.22
C THR A 17 1.70 11.01 -6.53
N GLY A 18 0.87 10.19 -5.88
CA GLY A 18 -0.59 10.27 -6.03
C GLY A 18 -1.15 11.60 -5.51
N VAL A 19 -0.68 12.06 -4.35
CA VAL A 19 -1.06 13.34 -3.74
C VAL A 19 -0.71 14.51 -4.65
N GLU A 20 0.52 14.58 -5.15
CA GLU A 20 0.99 15.70 -5.97
C GLU A 20 0.40 15.71 -7.39
N LYS A 21 -0.11 14.56 -7.85
CA LYS A 21 -0.89 14.49 -9.09
C LYS A 21 -2.35 14.88 -8.93
N ALA A 22 -2.84 15.08 -7.70
CA ALA A 22 -4.22 15.48 -7.49
C ALA A 22 -4.49 16.89 -8.07
N ARG A 23 -5.61 17.02 -8.77
CA ARG A 23 -6.04 18.26 -9.41
C ARG A 23 -7.48 18.58 -9.02
N LEU A 24 -7.74 19.86 -8.81
CA LEU A 24 -9.07 20.42 -8.70
C LEU A 24 -9.16 21.55 -9.74
N GLU A 25 -10.13 21.46 -10.63
CA GLU A 25 -10.27 22.43 -11.74
C GLU A 25 -8.96 22.62 -12.58
N ASN A 26 -8.24 21.48 -12.78
CA ASN A 26 -6.95 21.40 -13.45
C ASN A 26 -5.75 22.02 -12.70
N GLU A 27 -5.95 22.59 -11.53
CA GLU A 27 -4.88 23.11 -10.68
C GLU A 27 -4.45 22.07 -9.62
N GLN A 28 -3.16 22.08 -9.28
CA GLN A 28 -2.64 21.24 -8.20
C GLN A 28 -3.29 21.66 -6.88
N CYS A 29 -3.97 20.73 -6.21
CA CYS A 29 -4.70 21.01 -4.99
C CYS A 29 -4.07 20.45 -3.71
N ALA A 30 -3.10 19.54 -3.84
CA ALA A 30 -2.44 18.91 -2.72
C ALA A 30 -0.91 18.89 -2.89
N LYS A 31 -0.17 19.00 -1.77
CA LYS A 31 1.30 18.98 -1.73
C LYS A 31 1.76 18.14 -0.55
N VAL A 32 2.83 17.35 -0.77
CA VAL A 32 3.54 16.67 0.32
C VAL A 32 4.60 17.61 0.86
N ILE A 33 4.49 17.98 2.13
CA ILE A 33 5.40 18.94 2.79
C ILE A 33 6.49 18.24 3.59
N ALA A 34 6.25 17.02 4.07
CA ALA A 34 7.23 16.23 4.80
C ALA A 34 6.96 14.74 4.65
N CYS A 35 8.02 13.94 4.75
CA CYS A 35 7.93 12.49 4.76
C CYS A 35 8.91 11.86 5.75
N VAL A 36 8.55 10.69 6.27
CA VAL A 36 9.34 9.93 7.25
C VAL A 36 9.45 8.48 6.83
N ASN A 37 10.66 7.95 6.78
CA ASN A 37 10.93 6.52 6.64
C ASN A 37 12.29 6.18 7.26
N HIS A 38 12.44 5.00 7.87
CA HIS A 38 13.72 4.56 8.45
C HIS A 38 14.71 4.04 7.40
N ASP A 39 14.24 3.64 6.22
CA ASP A 39 15.09 3.12 5.13
C ASP A 39 15.64 4.28 4.29
N LYS A 40 16.98 4.45 4.31
CA LYS A 40 17.70 5.47 3.54
C LYS A 40 17.56 5.32 2.02
N ASN A 41 17.41 4.12 1.50
CA ASN A 41 17.21 3.94 0.06
C ASN A 41 15.80 4.37 -0.36
N ALA A 42 14.81 4.10 0.49
CA ALA A 42 13.45 4.61 0.29
C ALA A 42 13.43 6.14 0.30
N ILE A 43 14.06 6.76 1.29
CA ILE A 43 14.17 8.24 1.38
C ILE A 43 14.96 8.82 0.21
N ALA A 44 16.06 8.21 -0.23
CA ALA A 44 16.81 8.68 -1.39
C ALA A 44 15.97 8.65 -2.67
N SER A 45 15.21 7.58 -2.88
CA SER A 45 14.27 7.48 -4.01
C SER A 45 13.12 8.48 -3.90
N HIS A 46 12.58 8.68 -2.70
CA HIS A 46 11.54 9.67 -2.45
C HIS A 46 12.04 11.08 -2.74
N ALA A 47 13.22 11.45 -2.23
CA ALA A 47 13.82 12.77 -2.43
C ALA A 47 14.11 13.09 -3.91
N ALA A 48 14.49 12.07 -4.70
CA ALA A 48 14.70 12.24 -6.12
C ALA A 48 13.41 12.58 -6.89
N ASN A 49 12.25 12.08 -6.42
CA ASN A 49 10.95 12.32 -7.06
C ASN A 49 10.16 13.48 -6.44
N HIS A 50 10.43 13.82 -5.17
CA HIS A 50 9.71 14.82 -4.39
C HIS A 50 10.70 15.76 -3.66
N PRO A 51 11.55 16.52 -4.39
CA PRO A 51 12.65 17.29 -3.80
C PRO A 51 12.19 18.43 -2.87
N ASP A 52 10.96 18.90 -3.01
CA ASP A 52 10.39 20.01 -2.23
C ASP A 52 9.88 19.57 -0.83
N ALA A 53 9.77 18.28 -0.58
CA ALA A 53 9.35 17.76 0.71
C ALA A 53 10.52 17.73 1.71
N LEU A 54 10.25 17.98 2.99
CA LEU A 54 11.22 17.75 4.06
C LEU A 54 11.35 16.25 4.34
N HIS A 55 12.56 15.70 4.29
CA HIS A 55 12.83 14.28 4.42
C HIS A 55 13.45 13.92 5.76
N PHE A 56 12.91 12.90 6.43
CA PHE A 56 13.44 12.33 7.66
C PHE A 56 13.79 10.85 7.43
N THR A 57 15.10 10.51 7.61
CA THR A 57 15.60 9.13 7.56
C THR A 57 15.69 8.57 8.98
N GLU A 58 14.56 8.44 9.64
CA GLU A 58 14.49 8.11 11.06
C GLU A 58 13.30 7.18 11.36
N ASP A 59 13.38 6.51 12.50
CA ASP A 59 12.29 5.70 13.02
C ASP A 59 11.19 6.63 13.58
N ILE A 60 9.94 6.37 13.19
CA ILE A 60 8.77 7.16 13.65
C ILE A 60 8.63 7.16 15.17
N ARG A 61 9.14 6.14 15.87
CA ARG A 61 9.07 5.99 17.33
C ARG A 61 9.93 7.01 18.06
N THR A 62 11.07 7.35 17.48
CA THR A 62 12.15 8.13 18.13
C THR A 62 12.41 9.48 17.48
N LEU A 63 11.88 9.72 16.28
CA LEU A 63 12.06 10.99 15.55
C LEU A 63 11.78 12.20 16.47
N ASN A 64 12.72 13.15 16.51
CA ASN A 64 12.47 14.46 17.12
C ASN A 64 11.47 15.24 16.24
N LEU A 65 10.29 15.54 16.78
CA LEU A 65 9.22 16.22 16.03
C LEU A 65 9.40 17.73 15.90
N SER A 66 10.31 18.36 16.66
CA SER A 66 10.48 19.82 16.62
C SER A 66 10.80 20.38 15.23
N PRO A 67 11.70 19.77 14.41
CA PRO A 67 11.94 20.25 13.05
C PRO A 67 10.72 20.11 12.15
N LEU A 68 9.96 19.00 12.27
CA LEU A 68 8.73 18.76 11.52
C LEU A 68 7.67 19.82 11.87
N VAL A 69 7.46 20.08 13.17
CA VAL A 69 6.48 21.07 13.64
C VAL A 69 6.88 22.48 13.18
N SER A 70 8.16 22.84 13.27
CA SER A 70 8.66 24.14 12.78
C SER A 70 8.45 24.31 11.27
N HIS A 71 8.66 23.25 10.49
CA HIS A 71 8.40 23.26 9.06
C HIS A 71 6.91 23.39 8.76
N LEU A 72 6.07 22.64 9.46
CA LEU A 72 4.62 22.73 9.34
C LEU A 72 4.08 24.14 9.63
N GLN A 73 4.64 24.84 10.65
CA GLN A 73 4.25 26.22 10.95
C GLN A 73 4.56 27.17 9.79
N LYS A 74 5.71 27.00 9.11
CA LYS A 74 6.05 27.78 7.91
C LYS A 74 5.07 27.50 6.77
N CYS A 75 4.76 26.22 6.54
CA CYS A 75 3.80 25.83 5.49
C CYS A 75 2.38 26.35 5.79
N ARG A 76 1.95 26.35 7.05
CA ARG A 76 0.66 26.98 7.45
C ARG A 76 0.62 28.49 7.22
N ALA A 77 1.73 29.18 7.42
CA ALA A 77 1.83 30.61 7.12
C ALA A 77 1.76 30.89 5.61
N GLU A 78 2.37 30.02 4.79
CA GLU A 78 2.34 30.10 3.32
C GLU A 78 0.96 29.73 2.74
N TYR A 79 0.28 28.74 3.36
CA TYR A 79 -1.02 28.20 2.90
C TYR A 79 -2.04 28.20 4.05
N PRO A 80 -2.52 29.37 4.53
CA PRO A 80 -3.33 29.47 5.74
C PRO A 80 -4.68 28.74 5.67
N GLU A 81 -5.24 28.57 4.47
CA GLU A 81 -6.52 27.89 4.26
C GLU A 81 -6.37 26.39 3.96
N ALA A 82 -5.14 25.88 3.91
CA ALA A 82 -4.92 24.48 3.58
C ALA A 82 -5.15 23.58 4.81
N LEU A 83 -5.88 22.48 4.61
CA LEU A 83 -6.06 21.46 5.63
C LEU A 83 -4.83 20.54 5.72
N ILE A 84 -4.49 20.13 6.92
CA ILE A 84 -3.35 19.25 7.19
C ILE A 84 -3.82 17.81 7.21
N VAL A 85 -3.17 16.99 6.41
CA VAL A 85 -3.42 15.55 6.32
C VAL A 85 -2.19 14.79 6.81
N LEU A 86 -2.38 13.98 7.84
CA LEU A 86 -1.40 13.01 8.29
C LEU A 86 -1.70 11.68 7.62
N TRP A 87 -0.88 11.28 6.66
CA TRP A 87 -0.94 9.96 6.03
C TRP A 87 0.00 8.99 6.73
N ALA A 88 -0.46 7.75 6.98
CA ALA A 88 0.36 6.69 7.53
C ALA A 88 0.09 5.35 6.83
N SER A 89 1.07 4.87 6.06
CA SER A 89 1.10 3.50 5.51
C SER A 89 1.78 2.57 6.52
N LEU A 90 1.05 2.23 7.58
CA LEU A 90 1.59 1.48 8.71
C LEU A 90 2.17 0.12 8.27
N GLU A 91 3.34 -0.25 8.77
CA GLU A 91 3.97 -1.51 8.44
C GLU A 91 3.07 -2.71 8.80
N CYS A 92 2.83 -3.55 7.78
CA CYS A 92 1.95 -4.71 7.89
C CYS A 92 2.67 -6.03 8.10
N THR A 93 3.98 -6.02 8.37
CA THR A 93 4.81 -7.23 8.39
C THR A 93 4.28 -8.30 9.35
N ASN A 94 3.53 -7.92 10.37
CA ASN A 94 2.92 -8.83 11.35
C ASN A 94 1.42 -9.08 11.16
N PHE A 95 0.75 -8.38 10.26
CA PHE A 95 -0.67 -8.61 9.95
C PHE A 95 -0.86 -9.43 8.67
N SER A 96 0.12 -9.40 7.74
CA SER A 96 0.00 -10.01 6.42
C SER A 96 0.11 -11.53 6.44
N LYS A 97 -0.77 -12.22 5.70
CA LYS A 97 -0.73 -13.67 5.42
C LYS A 97 0.53 -14.11 4.67
N ALA A 98 1.30 -13.17 4.12
CA ALA A 98 2.47 -13.46 3.28
C ALA A 98 3.67 -14.03 4.06
N LYS A 99 3.69 -13.94 5.39
CA LYS A 99 4.82 -14.36 6.24
C LYS A 99 4.88 -15.88 6.55
N GLY A 100 4.01 -16.71 5.92
CA GLY A 100 4.15 -18.17 5.96
C GLY A 100 4.13 -18.82 7.35
N GLY A 101 3.52 -18.18 8.36
CA GLY A 101 3.40 -18.76 9.71
C GLY A 101 4.57 -18.46 10.67
N GLN A 102 5.50 -17.57 10.31
CA GLN A 102 6.55 -17.12 11.23
C GLN A 102 5.95 -16.35 12.44
N PRO A 103 6.56 -16.43 13.64
CA PRO A 103 6.11 -15.70 14.83
C PRO A 103 5.95 -14.21 14.54
N ARG A 104 4.91 -13.61 15.06
CA ARG A 104 4.61 -12.19 14.88
C ARG A 104 5.41 -11.39 15.91
N ASP A 105 6.21 -10.44 15.42
CA ASP A 105 6.96 -9.53 16.25
C ASP A 105 6.00 -8.56 16.96
N ALA A 106 6.08 -8.51 18.30
CA ALA A 106 5.24 -7.63 19.09
C ALA A 106 5.53 -6.15 18.80
N ASP A 107 6.77 -5.77 18.52
CA ASP A 107 7.19 -4.37 18.32
C ASP A 107 6.56 -3.73 17.09
N SER A 108 6.45 -4.43 15.97
CA SER A 108 5.83 -3.88 14.77
C SER A 108 4.30 -3.79 14.87
N ARG A 109 3.68 -4.45 15.86
CA ARG A 109 2.26 -4.27 16.18
C ARG A 109 1.99 -2.96 16.92
N THR A 110 2.99 -2.41 17.58
CA THR A 110 2.89 -1.15 18.34
C THR A 110 3.07 0.10 17.49
N LEU A 111 3.54 -0.01 16.22
CA LEU A 111 3.77 1.15 15.36
C LEU A 111 2.54 2.03 15.18
N ALA A 112 1.33 1.45 15.18
CA ALA A 112 0.09 2.22 15.14
C ALA A 112 -0.12 3.07 16.40
N GLU A 113 0.40 2.65 17.56
CA GLU A 113 0.30 3.39 18.81
C GLU A 113 1.23 4.62 18.81
N HIS A 114 2.35 4.57 18.10
CA HIS A 114 3.24 5.73 17.96
C HIS A 114 2.67 6.86 17.11
N LEU A 115 1.55 6.63 16.42
CA LEU A 115 0.85 7.68 15.68
C LEU A 115 0.34 8.80 16.61
N PHE A 116 0.00 8.50 17.88
CA PHE A 116 -0.54 9.48 18.82
C PHE A 116 0.38 10.68 19.04
N ARG A 117 1.70 10.48 19.14
CA ARG A 117 2.67 11.57 19.29
C ARG A 117 2.65 12.56 18.11
N TYR A 118 2.36 12.04 16.88
CA TYR A 118 2.22 12.87 15.69
C TYR A 118 0.87 13.61 15.71
N ILE A 119 -0.21 12.95 16.12
CA ILE A 119 -1.52 13.57 16.26
C ILE A 119 -1.44 14.76 17.23
N GLU A 120 -0.80 14.57 18.37
CA GLU A 120 -0.62 15.61 19.39
C GLU A 120 0.25 16.77 18.90
N ALA A 121 1.38 16.46 18.24
CA ALA A 121 2.34 17.48 17.80
C ALA A 121 1.84 18.27 16.58
N ILE A 122 1.15 17.62 15.63
CA ILE A 122 0.74 18.18 14.34
C ILE A 122 -0.68 18.75 14.42
N ASN A 123 -1.56 18.11 15.20
CA ASN A 123 -2.99 18.41 15.27
C ASN A 123 -3.64 18.47 13.86
N PRO A 124 -3.60 17.35 13.08
CA PRO A 124 -4.06 17.33 11.71
C PRO A 124 -5.58 17.47 11.60
N ASP A 125 -6.06 17.94 10.45
CA ASP A 125 -7.49 17.99 10.12
C ASP A 125 -8.01 16.63 9.67
N TYR A 126 -7.15 15.86 8.97
CA TYR A 126 -7.41 14.49 8.56
C TYR A 126 -6.25 13.57 8.95
N ILE A 127 -6.59 12.34 9.31
CA ILE A 127 -5.63 11.24 9.41
C ILE A 127 -6.09 10.17 8.42
N GLN A 128 -5.20 9.77 7.52
CA GLN A 128 -5.45 8.74 6.52
C GLN A 128 -4.52 7.55 6.75
N ILE A 129 -5.10 6.36 6.87
CA ILE A 129 -4.37 5.12 7.16
C ILE A 129 -4.50 4.17 5.99
N GLU A 130 -3.38 3.66 5.50
CA GLU A 130 -3.34 2.51 4.59
C GLU A 130 -2.77 1.28 5.31
N ASN A 131 -3.41 0.12 5.11
CA ASN A 131 -2.90 -1.14 5.61
C ASN A 131 -3.46 -2.34 4.82
N VAL A 132 -3.03 -3.54 5.17
CA VAL A 132 -3.68 -4.77 4.71
C VAL A 132 -5.03 -4.94 5.42
N GLU A 133 -5.95 -5.69 4.79
CA GLU A 133 -7.27 -5.99 5.36
C GLU A 133 -7.19 -6.61 6.76
N GLU A 134 -6.17 -7.44 6.98
CA GLU A 134 -5.90 -8.11 8.25
C GLU A 134 -5.55 -7.16 9.41
N PHE A 135 -5.31 -5.88 9.16
CA PHE A 135 -5.10 -4.86 10.20
C PHE A 135 -6.29 -4.79 11.17
N MET A 136 -7.51 -4.95 10.67
CA MET A 136 -8.71 -4.98 11.51
C MET A 136 -8.75 -6.17 12.50
N SER A 137 -7.99 -7.22 12.25
CA SER A 137 -7.86 -8.37 13.14
C SER A 137 -6.78 -8.20 14.22
N TRP A 138 -6.20 -7.00 14.35
CA TRP A 138 -5.18 -6.73 15.36
C TRP A 138 -5.73 -6.88 16.77
N GLY A 139 -5.19 -7.86 17.50
CA GLY A 139 -5.64 -8.24 18.85
C GLY A 139 -4.88 -9.44 19.36
N ASP A 140 -5.48 -10.13 20.33
CA ASP A 140 -4.90 -11.32 20.94
C ASP A 140 -4.64 -12.43 19.92
N LEU A 141 -3.59 -13.20 20.13
CA LEU A 141 -3.21 -14.33 19.31
C LEU A 141 -3.50 -15.63 20.05
N ASP A 142 -3.85 -16.68 19.29
CA ASP A 142 -3.94 -18.04 19.81
C ASP A 142 -2.54 -18.64 20.07
N GLU A 143 -2.48 -19.86 20.59
CA GLU A 143 -1.25 -20.60 20.86
C GLU A 143 -0.36 -20.83 19.61
N TYR A 144 -0.94 -20.72 18.42
CA TYR A 144 -0.24 -20.83 17.13
C TYR A 144 0.14 -19.47 16.53
N GLY A 145 -0.02 -18.36 17.27
CA GLY A 145 0.28 -17.00 16.80
C GLY A 145 -0.71 -16.45 15.77
N LYS A 146 -1.94 -17.00 15.68
CA LYS A 146 -3.00 -16.50 14.80
C LYS A 146 -3.95 -15.58 15.55
N PRO A 147 -4.53 -14.55 14.89
CA PRO A 147 -5.54 -13.70 15.53
C PRO A 147 -6.76 -14.52 15.98
N ILE A 148 -7.17 -14.33 17.21
CA ILE A 148 -8.40 -14.94 17.76
C ILE A 148 -9.62 -14.37 17.07
N SER A 149 -9.66 -13.05 16.85
CA SER A 149 -10.68 -12.39 16.04
C SER A 149 -10.14 -12.03 14.66
N ARG A 150 -10.91 -12.30 13.60
CA ARG A 150 -10.55 -11.95 12.21
C ARG A 150 -11.09 -10.61 11.76
N ASP A 151 -12.18 -10.11 12.36
CA ASP A 151 -12.90 -8.94 11.86
C ASP A 151 -12.69 -7.69 12.72
N LYS A 152 -12.66 -7.84 14.05
CA LYS A 152 -12.53 -6.74 15.00
C LYS A 152 -11.68 -7.16 16.17
N GLY A 153 -10.37 -7.09 16.00
CA GLY A 153 -9.41 -7.38 17.05
C GLY A 153 -9.47 -6.35 18.17
N LYS A 154 -9.30 -6.80 19.40
CA LYS A 154 -9.40 -5.96 20.62
C LYS A 154 -8.43 -4.76 20.58
N SER A 155 -7.20 -4.96 20.09
CA SER A 155 -6.21 -3.88 19.98
C SER A 155 -6.56 -2.87 18.90
N TYR A 156 -7.13 -3.33 17.76
CA TYR A 156 -7.65 -2.45 16.71
C TYR A 156 -8.76 -1.56 17.24
N LEU A 157 -9.73 -2.12 17.97
CA LEU A 157 -10.84 -1.36 18.52
C LEU A 157 -10.35 -0.32 19.55
N ARG A 158 -9.47 -0.73 20.48
CA ARG A 158 -8.86 0.18 21.45
C ARG A 158 -8.10 1.32 20.77
N TRP A 159 -7.29 1.01 19.77
CA TRP A 159 -6.55 2.00 18.99
C TRP A 159 -7.51 2.97 18.30
N LEU A 160 -8.56 2.46 17.67
CA LEU A 160 -9.59 3.26 17.00
C LEU A 160 -10.29 4.23 17.97
N ASP A 161 -10.67 3.74 19.13
CA ASP A 161 -11.33 4.56 20.15
C ASP A 161 -10.39 5.63 20.72
N ASN A 162 -9.10 5.30 20.89
CA ASN A 162 -8.09 6.27 21.28
C ASN A 162 -7.92 7.38 20.25
N VAL A 163 -7.86 7.09 18.93
CA VAL A 163 -7.81 8.14 17.90
C VAL A 163 -9.08 8.98 17.91
N ARG A 164 -10.25 8.36 18.08
CA ARG A 164 -11.54 9.06 18.17
C ARG A 164 -11.62 10.01 19.37
N SER A 165 -10.96 9.68 20.49
CA SER A 165 -10.95 10.55 21.68
C SER A 165 -10.32 11.93 21.44
N TYR A 166 -9.51 12.09 20.37
CA TYR A 166 -9.01 13.39 19.92
C TYR A 166 -10.05 14.20 19.10
N GLY A 167 -11.30 13.76 19.02
CA GLY A 167 -12.38 14.46 18.33
C GLY A 167 -12.54 14.12 16.84
N TYR A 168 -12.02 12.97 16.39
CA TYR A 168 -12.15 12.53 15.01
C TYR A 168 -13.34 11.60 14.81
N LYS A 169 -14.08 11.82 13.69
CA LYS A 169 -14.97 10.82 13.10
C LYS A 169 -14.14 9.83 12.29
N PHE A 170 -14.64 8.63 12.09
CA PHE A 170 -13.92 7.59 11.35
C PHE A 170 -14.82 6.79 10.44
N GLU A 171 -14.36 6.59 9.22
CA GLU A 171 -14.89 5.62 8.27
C GLU A 171 -13.74 4.86 7.59
N HIS A 172 -14.03 3.66 7.08
CA HIS A 172 -13.05 2.90 6.32
C HIS A 172 -13.70 2.14 5.17
N LYS A 173 -12.89 1.84 4.16
CA LYS A 173 -13.24 0.94 3.06
C LYS A 173 -12.07 0.02 2.72
N ILE A 174 -12.40 -1.17 2.22
CA ILE A 174 -11.43 -2.02 1.54
C ILE A 174 -11.53 -1.70 0.05
N LEU A 175 -10.45 -1.12 -0.49
CA LEU A 175 -10.40 -0.71 -1.89
C LEU A 175 -9.42 -1.60 -2.67
N ASN A 176 -9.78 -1.90 -3.92
CA ASN A 176 -8.91 -2.63 -4.84
C ASN A 176 -8.39 -1.67 -5.91
N SER A 177 -7.09 -1.53 -6.03
CA SER A 177 -6.47 -0.59 -6.98
C SER A 177 -6.94 -0.77 -8.43
N ALA A 178 -7.25 -2.01 -8.85
CA ALA A 178 -7.76 -2.29 -10.18
C ALA A 178 -9.12 -1.61 -10.45
N ASP A 179 -9.94 -1.40 -9.41
CA ASP A 179 -11.24 -0.75 -9.52
C ASP A 179 -11.12 0.76 -9.80
N TYR A 180 -9.90 1.30 -9.70
CA TYR A 180 -9.54 2.71 -9.94
C TYR A 180 -8.58 2.87 -11.12
N GLY A 181 -8.44 1.84 -11.97
CA GLY A 181 -7.64 1.88 -13.19
C GLY A 181 -6.14 1.64 -13.00
N ALA A 182 -5.71 1.06 -11.88
CA ALA A 182 -4.35 0.57 -11.73
C ALA A 182 -4.18 -0.78 -12.47
N TYR A 183 -2.98 -1.02 -12.96
CA TYR A 183 -2.60 -2.28 -13.63
C TYR A 183 -2.34 -3.43 -12.64
N THR A 184 -2.75 -3.27 -11.38
CA THR A 184 -2.58 -4.26 -10.32
C THR A 184 -3.84 -4.44 -9.51
N SER A 185 -4.15 -5.70 -9.17
CA SER A 185 -5.23 -6.06 -8.25
C SER A 185 -4.66 -6.11 -6.82
N ARG A 186 -4.65 -4.94 -6.16
CA ARG A 186 -4.14 -4.76 -4.79
C ARG A 186 -5.26 -4.28 -3.88
N LYS A 187 -5.76 -5.16 -3.02
CA LYS A 187 -6.74 -4.82 -1.98
C LYS A 187 -6.06 -4.29 -0.74
N ARG A 188 -6.56 -3.16 -0.21
CA ARG A 188 -6.05 -2.54 1.00
C ARG A 188 -7.19 -1.93 1.82
N PHE A 189 -6.97 -1.91 3.11
CA PHE A 189 -7.74 -1.12 4.05
C PHE A 189 -7.32 0.34 3.91
N PHE A 190 -8.32 1.22 3.78
CA PHE A 190 -8.17 2.67 3.86
C PHE A 190 -9.08 3.20 4.94
N GLY A 191 -8.50 3.77 5.99
CA GLY A 191 -9.21 4.43 7.07
C GLY A 191 -9.03 5.94 6.98
N ILE A 192 -10.10 6.69 7.14
CA ILE A 192 -10.08 8.14 7.18
C ILE A 192 -10.68 8.62 8.48
N PHE A 193 -9.90 9.38 9.22
CA PHE A 193 -10.34 10.14 10.37
C PHE A 193 -10.46 11.60 9.96
N ALA A 194 -11.55 12.25 10.30
CA ALA A 194 -11.83 13.65 9.99
C ALA A 194 -12.24 14.42 11.25
N LYS A 195 -11.65 15.59 11.45
CA LYS A 195 -11.89 16.42 12.63
C LYS A 195 -13.23 17.17 12.55
N GLY A 196 -13.97 17.18 13.62
CA GLY A 196 -15.21 17.95 13.73
C GLY A 196 -16.24 17.63 12.64
N SER A 197 -16.65 18.64 11.89
CA SER A 197 -17.66 18.54 10.82
C SER A 197 -17.08 18.21 9.44
N LEU A 198 -15.75 18.11 9.28
CA LEU A 198 -15.12 17.83 8.00
C LEU A 198 -15.67 16.54 7.37
N PRO A 199 -15.97 16.52 6.06
CA PRO A 199 -16.55 15.35 5.40
C PRO A 199 -15.53 14.22 5.25
N ILE A 200 -16.00 12.97 5.30
CA ILE A 200 -15.23 11.79 4.90
C ILE A 200 -15.74 11.35 3.54
N VAL A 201 -14.85 11.32 2.54
CA VAL A 201 -15.19 10.95 1.17
C VAL A 201 -14.20 9.92 0.66
N PHE A 202 -14.70 8.85 0.05
CA PHE A 202 -13.90 7.85 -0.67
C PHE A 202 -14.12 8.02 -2.17
N PRO A 203 -13.10 7.72 -2.99
CA PRO A 203 -13.23 7.81 -4.43
C PRO A 203 -14.31 6.86 -4.96
N GLU A 204 -14.98 7.28 -6.04
CA GLU A 204 -15.90 6.41 -6.77
C GLU A 204 -15.15 5.46 -7.67
N GLN A 205 -15.63 4.23 -7.76
CA GLN A 205 -15.09 3.21 -8.65
C GLN A 205 -15.24 3.62 -10.11
N THR A 206 -14.17 3.47 -10.89
CA THR A 206 -14.13 3.81 -12.32
C THR A 206 -13.97 2.60 -13.23
N HIS A 207 -13.51 1.46 -12.70
CA HIS A 207 -13.24 0.23 -13.44
C HIS A 207 -13.80 -0.98 -12.71
N SER A 208 -14.09 -2.06 -13.46
CA SER A 208 -14.57 -3.32 -12.90
C SER A 208 -14.05 -4.51 -13.70
N LYS A 209 -13.94 -5.67 -13.03
CA LYS A 209 -13.70 -6.95 -13.71
C LYS A 209 -14.85 -7.35 -14.63
N LYS A 210 -16.08 -6.96 -14.28
CA LYS A 210 -17.29 -7.14 -15.06
C LYS A 210 -17.97 -5.78 -15.15
N PRO A 211 -17.56 -4.94 -16.12
CA PRO A 211 -18.09 -3.59 -16.23
C PRO A 211 -19.56 -3.62 -16.65
N ASP A 212 -20.28 -2.64 -16.17
CA ASP A 212 -21.57 -2.23 -16.70
C ASP A 212 -21.39 -1.03 -17.66
N GLN A 213 -22.48 -0.37 -18.04
CA GLN A 213 -22.43 0.78 -18.96
C GLN A 213 -21.66 1.99 -18.40
N LYS A 214 -21.41 2.05 -17.09
CA LYS A 214 -20.76 3.19 -16.41
C LYS A 214 -19.29 2.96 -16.11
N LEU A 215 -18.87 1.69 -15.98
CA LEU A 215 -17.53 1.33 -15.56
C LEU A 215 -16.71 0.83 -16.75
N LYS A 216 -15.41 1.13 -16.73
CA LYS A 216 -14.43 0.60 -17.70
C LYS A 216 -13.97 -0.80 -17.26
N ASN A 217 -13.45 -1.59 -18.20
CA ASN A 217 -12.74 -2.84 -17.88
C ASN A 217 -11.51 -2.56 -17.02
N TRP A 218 -11.17 -3.51 -16.12
CA TRP A 218 -9.84 -3.50 -15.50
C TRP A 218 -8.76 -3.43 -16.55
N LYS A 219 -7.67 -2.72 -16.25
CA LYS A 219 -6.54 -2.59 -17.16
C LYS A 219 -5.68 -3.84 -17.13
N ALA A 220 -5.27 -4.30 -18.30
CA ALA A 220 -4.37 -5.43 -18.48
C ALA A 220 -2.94 -5.05 -18.10
N VAL A 221 -2.22 -5.92 -17.40
CA VAL A 221 -0.80 -5.64 -17.08
C VAL A 221 0.06 -5.62 -18.34
N ARG A 222 -0.36 -6.29 -19.41
CA ARG A 222 0.27 -6.25 -20.75
C ARG A 222 0.59 -4.83 -21.20
N ASP A 223 -0.29 -3.86 -20.92
CA ASP A 223 -0.16 -2.47 -21.39
C ASP A 223 1.04 -1.73 -20.77
N VAL A 224 1.67 -2.28 -19.74
CA VAL A 224 2.81 -1.68 -19.02
C VAL A 224 4.00 -2.62 -18.90
N LEU A 225 3.97 -3.77 -19.57
CA LEU A 225 5.09 -4.69 -19.65
C LEU A 225 5.96 -4.32 -20.86
N ASP A 226 7.25 -4.30 -20.66
CA ASP A 226 8.24 -4.24 -21.72
C ASP A 226 8.49 -5.67 -22.22
N PHE A 227 7.96 -5.99 -23.40
CA PHE A 227 8.16 -7.30 -24.03
C PHE A 227 9.46 -7.39 -24.84
N ASP A 228 10.16 -6.27 -25.06
CA ASP A 228 11.46 -6.23 -25.72
C ASP A 228 12.61 -6.51 -24.72
N ASP A 229 12.34 -6.42 -23.40
CA ASP A 229 13.26 -6.87 -22.35
C ASP A 229 13.18 -8.40 -22.18
N GLU A 230 14.03 -9.14 -22.87
CA GLU A 230 14.12 -10.60 -22.78
C GLU A 230 14.47 -11.10 -21.37
N GLY A 231 14.98 -10.25 -20.49
CA GLY A 231 15.36 -10.63 -19.14
C GLY A 231 16.51 -11.64 -19.10
N LYS A 232 16.60 -12.41 -18.02
CA LYS A 232 17.63 -13.46 -17.87
C LYS A 232 17.02 -14.84 -17.98
N SER A 233 17.67 -15.74 -18.74
CA SER A 233 17.28 -17.16 -18.84
C SER A 233 17.01 -17.77 -17.46
N ILE A 234 15.97 -18.60 -17.39
CA ILE A 234 15.68 -19.44 -16.22
C ILE A 234 16.63 -20.63 -16.10
N PHE A 235 17.34 -20.96 -17.18
CA PHE A 235 18.32 -22.03 -17.25
C PHE A 235 19.73 -21.49 -17.03
N GLY A 236 20.66 -22.37 -16.59
CA GLY A 236 22.06 -21.98 -16.38
C GLY A 236 22.32 -20.98 -15.25
N ARG A 237 21.37 -20.78 -14.35
CA ARG A 237 21.49 -19.86 -13.20
C ARG A 237 22.46 -20.41 -12.15
N LYS A 238 23.21 -19.52 -11.48
CA LYS A 238 24.05 -19.89 -10.33
C LYS A 238 23.25 -20.63 -9.24
N THR A 239 22.02 -20.21 -9.01
CA THR A 239 21.05 -20.90 -8.13
C THR A 239 19.88 -21.35 -8.99
N PRO A 240 19.71 -22.67 -9.23
CA PRO A 240 18.60 -23.20 -10.00
C PRO A 240 17.25 -22.85 -9.38
N LEU A 241 16.20 -22.80 -10.22
CA LEU A 241 14.85 -22.71 -9.72
C LEU A 241 14.44 -24.01 -9.03
N VAL A 242 13.71 -23.87 -7.92
CA VAL A 242 13.13 -25.03 -7.23
C VAL A 242 12.01 -25.66 -8.06
N ASP A 243 11.80 -26.97 -7.91
CA ASP A 243 10.81 -27.75 -8.69
C ASP A 243 9.41 -27.12 -8.69
N SER A 244 8.97 -26.62 -7.55
CA SER A 244 7.67 -25.96 -7.45
C SER A 244 7.56 -24.70 -8.32
N SER A 245 8.65 -24.01 -8.61
CA SER A 245 8.68 -22.88 -9.55
C SER A 245 8.65 -23.36 -11.00
N LEU A 246 9.42 -24.41 -11.32
CA LEU A 246 9.40 -25.02 -12.64
C LEU A 246 8.02 -25.59 -12.99
N LEU A 247 7.36 -26.24 -12.04
CA LEU A 247 5.99 -26.75 -12.22
C LEU A 247 4.96 -25.65 -12.48
N ARG A 248 5.12 -24.46 -11.85
CA ARG A 248 4.26 -23.30 -12.16
C ARG A 248 4.49 -22.77 -13.57
N ILE A 249 5.75 -22.69 -13.99
CA ILE A 249 6.10 -22.30 -15.36
C ILE A 249 5.49 -23.29 -16.35
N TYR A 250 5.69 -24.59 -16.13
CA TYR A 250 5.15 -25.65 -16.97
C TYR A 250 3.62 -25.60 -17.07
N ALA A 251 2.93 -25.41 -15.93
CA ALA A 251 1.47 -25.26 -15.92
C ALA A 251 1.01 -24.01 -16.70
N GLY A 252 1.80 -22.91 -16.64
CA GLY A 252 1.55 -21.70 -17.43
C GLY A 252 1.75 -21.95 -18.93
N LEU A 253 2.79 -22.65 -19.33
CA LEU A 253 3.04 -23.02 -20.73
C LEU A 253 1.89 -23.86 -21.29
N ILE A 254 1.41 -24.88 -20.56
CA ILE A 254 0.25 -25.68 -20.99
C ILE A 254 -1.00 -24.83 -21.11
N LYS A 255 -1.26 -23.99 -20.10
CA LYS A 255 -2.52 -23.23 -20.03
C LYS A 255 -2.62 -22.11 -21.07
N PHE A 256 -1.50 -21.43 -21.35
CA PHE A 256 -1.48 -20.26 -22.21
C PHE A 256 -0.83 -20.53 -23.56
N VAL A 257 0.43 -20.94 -23.59
CA VAL A 257 1.19 -21.08 -24.85
C VAL A 257 0.63 -22.20 -25.71
N ALA A 258 0.36 -23.38 -25.14
CA ALA A 258 -0.30 -24.48 -25.85
C ALA A 258 -1.75 -24.14 -26.26
N GLY A 259 -2.36 -23.17 -25.59
CA GLY A 259 -3.68 -22.60 -25.94
C GLY A 259 -3.61 -21.40 -26.90
N GLY A 260 -2.46 -21.11 -27.53
CA GLY A 260 -2.28 -20.05 -28.51
C GLY A 260 -2.17 -18.63 -27.96
N LYS A 261 -1.73 -18.48 -26.68
CA LYS A 261 -1.44 -17.19 -26.05
C LYS A 261 0.04 -17.08 -25.75
N ASP A 262 0.64 -15.94 -26.04
CA ASP A 262 2.10 -15.78 -26.04
C ASP A 262 2.72 -15.54 -24.67
N ALA A 263 2.00 -14.99 -23.71
CA ALA A 263 2.57 -14.61 -22.43
C ALA A 263 1.66 -14.88 -21.22
N PHE A 264 2.30 -15.11 -20.07
CA PHE A 264 1.61 -15.30 -18.78
C PHE A 264 2.52 -14.88 -17.63
N MET A 265 1.92 -14.64 -16.47
CA MET A 265 2.64 -14.31 -15.23
C MET A 265 2.85 -15.55 -14.36
N VAL A 266 3.99 -15.64 -13.69
CA VAL A 266 4.25 -16.67 -12.67
C VAL A 266 4.21 -16.05 -11.28
N LYS A 267 3.29 -16.52 -10.45
CA LYS A 267 3.16 -16.10 -9.05
C LYS A 267 3.79 -17.13 -8.13
N TYR A 268 4.93 -16.80 -7.53
CA TYR A 268 5.71 -17.76 -6.72
C TYR A 268 5.07 -18.14 -5.37
N ASN A 269 4.26 -17.27 -4.75
CA ASN A 269 3.75 -17.45 -3.39
C ASN A 269 2.29 -17.93 -3.28
N SER A 270 1.68 -18.46 -4.35
CA SER A 270 0.34 -19.00 -4.25
C SER A 270 0.28 -20.46 -4.65
N MET A 271 0.30 -21.33 -3.67
CA MET A 271 -0.34 -22.63 -3.84
C MET A 271 -1.83 -22.45 -3.51
N SER A 272 -2.71 -22.76 -4.46
CA SER A 272 -4.11 -22.96 -4.10
C SER A 272 -4.17 -24.13 -3.12
N LYS A 273 -5.11 -24.12 -2.17
CA LYS A 273 -5.34 -25.22 -1.21
C LYS A 273 -5.54 -26.60 -1.89
N ALA A 274 -5.73 -26.62 -3.18
CA ALA A 274 -5.96 -27.82 -4.00
C ALA A 274 -4.74 -28.29 -4.83
N GLY A 275 -3.53 -27.78 -4.55
CA GLY A 275 -2.33 -28.14 -5.34
C GLY A 275 -2.33 -27.64 -6.78
N LYS A 276 -3.32 -26.83 -7.19
CA LYS A 276 -3.41 -26.26 -8.52
C LYS A 276 -2.46 -25.06 -8.64
N TYR A 277 -1.51 -25.13 -9.55
CA TYR A 277 -0.65 -24.01 -9.91
C TYR A 277 -1.50 -22.94 -10.62
N ASN A 278 -1.42 -21.71 -10.13
CA ASN A 278 -2.12 -20.58 -10.72
C ASN A 278 -1.13 -19.69 -11.46
N ALA A 279 -1.22 -19.72 -12.78
CA ALA A 279 -0.54 -18.78 -13.66
C ALA A 279 -1.59 -17.78 -14.18
N PRO A 280 -1.58 -16.49 -13.73
CA PRO A 280 -2.47 -15.47 -14.27
C PRO A 280 -2.07 -15.08 -15.70
N GLY A 281 -3.05 -14.71 -16.53
CA GLY A 281 -2.78 -14.16 -17.86
C GLY A 281 -2.32 -12.70 -17.76
N VAL A 282 -1.64 -12.20 -18.79
CA VAL A 282 -1.22 -10.80 -18.90
C VAL A 282 -2.36 -9.86 -19.25
N GLU A 283 -3.50 -10.41 -19.67
CA GLU A 283 -4.76 -9.67 -19.94
C GLU A 283 -5.52 -9.27 -18.66
N ASP A 284 -5.11 -9.82 -17.52
CA ASP A 284 -5.60 -9.42 -16.20
C ASP A 284 -4.67 -8.38 -15.55
N PRO A 285 -5.13 -7.61 -14.55
CA PRO A 285 -4.24 -6.82 -13.71
C PRO A 285 -3.22 -7.72 -13.02
N CYS A 286 -2.01 -7.20 -12.82
CA CYS A 286 -0.97 -7.88 -12.06
C CYS A 286 -1.50 -8.25 -10.67
N PRO A 287 -1.37 -9.51 -10.21
CA PRO A 287 -1.70 -9.87 -8.83
C PRO A 287 -0.82 -9.11 -7.86
N VAL A 288 -1.31 -8.93 -6.63
CA VAL A 288 -0.52 -8.30 -5.55
C VAL A 288 0.86 -8.95 -5.44
N THR A 289 1.89 -8.12 -5.64
CA THR A 289 3.27 -8.47 -5.31
C THR A 289 3.50 -8.17 -3.83
N VAL A 290 4.04 -9.12 -3.09
CA VAL A 290 4.65 -8.89 -1.77
C VAL A 290 6.13 -8.63 -2.00
N SER A 291 6.79 -7.92 -1.08
CA SER A 291 8.17 -7.43 -1.20
C SER A 291 9.25 -8.46 -1.59
N TYR A 292 8.91 -9.73 -1.65
CA TYR A 292 9.77 -10.84 -2.07
C TYR A 292 9.23 -11.63 -3.28
N THR A 293 8.17 -11.17 -3.92
CA THR A 293 7.57 -11.86 -5.06
C THR A 293 8.09 -11.24 -6.35
N HIS A 294 8.95 -11.98 -7.04
CA HIS A 294 9.31 -11.65 -8.42
C HIS A 294 8.20 -12.16 -9.34
N LEU A 295 7.49 -11.23 -9.98
CA LEU A 295 6.69 -11.53 -11.15
C LEU A 295 7.64 -11.54 -12.34
N ARG A 296 7.68 -12.63 -13.09
CA ARG A 296 8.33 -12.70 -14.38
C ARG A 296 7.27 -12.92 -15.43
N ALA A 297 7.22 -12.05 -16.43
CA ALA A 297 6.68 -12.41 -17.72
C ALA A 297 7.62 -13.49 -18.29
N HIS A 298 7.09 -14.59 -18.74
CA HIS A 298 7.90 -15.64 -19.35
C HIS A 298 7.88 -15.46 -20.84
N GLU A 299 9.06 -15.37 -21.38
CA GLU A 299 9.35 -15.53 -22.78
C GLU A 299 9.02 -16.95 -23.22
N THR A 300 8.46 -17.02 -24.35
CA THR A 300 8.33 -18.24 -25.15
C THR A 300 9.65 -18.55 -25.85
#